data_5af886414001d5ab6acfcf7389b09c27
#
_entry.id   5af886414001d5ab6acfcf7389b09c27
#
_cell.length_a   1.000
_cell.length_b   1.000
_cell.length_c   1.000
_cell.angle_alpha   90.00
_cell.angle_beta   90.00
_cell.angle_gamma   90.00
#
_symmetry.space_group_name_H-M   'P 1'
#
loop_
_entity.id
_entity.type
_entity.pdbx_description
1 polymer ?
#
loop_
_entity_poly.entity_id
_entity_poly.type
_entity_poly.pdbx_seq_one_letter_code
_entity_poly.pdbx_strand_id
1 'polypeptide(L)'
;MDNSVRVRVPATSANLGPGYDCIGLALDLWDEVSVEVLDRPGVMIDVTGEGADTVPHDESHLVMATLRQGLVELGYPHPDAGLHLTAINSIPQSRGLGSSAAAVVSGLALAWGLARPGFPLDRSALLAMAAAIEGHPDNAAPAILGGAQLAWLDGEAVNHIGLTVNPSIVFRVYVPDRLVPTALARQVLPE
;
A
#
# COMPACT_ATOMS: atom_id res chain seq x y z
N MET A 1 -0.28 23.51 13.90
CA MET A 1 -0.91 22.27 13.46
C MET A 1 0.22 21.30 13.21
N ASP A 2 0.07 20.05 13.60
CA ASP A 2 1.09 19.04 13.30
C ASP A 2 1.12 18.85 11.78
N ASN A 3 2.19 19.31 11.14
CA ASN A 3 2.34 19.25 9.67
C ASN A 3 2.89 17.89 9.21
N SER A 4 2.86 16.88 10.07
CA SER A 4 3.41 15.56 9.81
C SER A 4 2.38 14.46 10.06
N VAL A 5 2.46 13.42 9.23
CA VAL A 5 1.66 12.19 9.35
C VAL A 5 2.58 10.99 9.23
N ARG A 6 2.34 9.96 10.04
CA ARG A 6 3.06 8.69 9.98
C ARG A 6 2.08 7.53 9.86
N VAL A 7 2.42 6.56 9.04
CA VAL A 7 1.65 5.33 8.85
C VAL A 7 2.57 4.11 8.91
N ARG A 8 2.00 2.97 9.29
CA ARG A 8 2.61 1.65 9.15
C ARG A 8 1.69 0.77 8.34
N VAL A 9 2.23 0.11 7.32
CA VAL A 9 1.47 -0.75 6.42
C VAL A 9 2.13 -2.12 6.36
N PRO A 10 1.38 -3.22 6.56
CA PRO A 10 1.93 -4.55 6.57
C PRO A 10 2.21 -5.08 5.16
N ALA A 11 3.16 -5.99 5.06
CA ALA A 11 3.30 -6.88 3.93
C ALA A 11 2.05 -7.74 3.76
N THR A 12 1.82 -8.19 2.54
CA THR A 12 0.70 -9.07 2.21
C THR A 12 1.13 -10.20 1.30
N SER A 13 0.45 -11.33 1.40
CA SER A 13 0.55 -12.41 0.42
C SER A 13 -0.83 -12.65 -0.17
N ALA A 14 -0.94 -12.59 -1.48
CA ALA A 14 -2.21 -12.74 -2.18
C ALA A 14 -2.20 -13.95 -3.13
N ASN A 15 -3.30 -14.18 -3.83
CA ASN A 15 -3.48 -15.32 -4.74
C ASN A 15 -3.33 -16.67 -4.03
N LEU A 16 -3.87 -16.78 -2.81
CA LEU A 16 -3.72 -17.96 -1.97
C LEU A 16 -4.65 -19.10 -2.45
N GLY A 17 -4.04 -20.21 -2.91
CA GLY A 17 -4.78 -21.36 -3.41
C GLY A 17 -5.71 -21.01 -4.57
N PRO A 18 -7.01 -21.37 -4.50
CA PRO A 18 -8.00 -21.06 -5.54
C PRO A 18 -8.45 -19.60 -5.56
N GLY A 19 -7.92 -18.76 -4.67
CA GLY A 19 -8.32 -17.35 -4.47
C GLY A 19 -7.55 -16.36 -5.34
N TYR A 20 -7.40 -16.65 -6.63
CA TYR A 20 -6.72 -15.78 -7.57
C TYR A 20 -7.41 -14.41 -7.66
N ASP A 21 -6.62 -13.33 -7.54
CA ASP A 21 -7.06 -11.92 -7.52
C ASP A 21 -8.11 -11.57 -6.43
N CYS A 22 -8.38 -12.49 -5.46
CA CYS A 22 -9.39 -12.22 -4.46
C CYS A 22 -9.01 -12.59 -3.02
N ILE A 23 -8.12 -13.55 -2.75
CA ILE A 23 -7.74 -13.92 -1.39
C ILE A 23 -6.35 -13.38 -1.07
N GLY A 24 -6.26 -12.59 0.01
CA GLY A 24 -5.02 -12.08 0.54
C GLY A 24 -4.91 -12.19 2.06
N LEU A 25 -3.68 -12.17 2.55
CA LEU A 25 -3.31 -12.30 3.96
C LEU A 25 -2.32 -11.21 4.33
N ALA A 26 -2.58 -10.50 5.42
CA ALA A 26 -1.61 -9.58 6.03
C ALA A 26 -0.55 -10.37 6.82
N LEU A 27 0.69 -9.93 6.73
CA LEU A 27 1.85 -10.53 7.40
C LEU A 27 2.42 -9.57 8.44
N ASP A 28 3.05 -10.09 9.49
CA ASP A 28 3.70 -9.27 10.52
C ASP A 28 5.11 -8.82 10.09
N LEU A 29 5.16 -8.11 8.97
CA LEU A 29 6.32 -7.43 8.42
C LEU A 29 5.83 -6.07 7.91
N TRP A 30 6.47 -4.97 8.30
CA TRP A 30 5.87 -3.65 8.17
C TRP A 30 6.81 -2.66 7.52
N ASP A 31 6.32 -1.90 6.55
CA ASP A 31 6.92 -0.64 6.16
C ASP A 31 6.38 0.49 7.03
N GLU A 32 7.23 1.45 7.34
CA GLU A 32 6.88 2.65 8.08
C GLU A 32 7.21 3.87 7.23
N VAL A 33 6.21 4.73 7.02
CA VAL A 33 6.34 5.89 6.17
C VAL A 33 5.78 7.12 6.88
N SER A 34 6.49 8.23 6.78
CA SER A 34 6.02 9.52 7.27
C SER A 34 6.19 10.61 6.22
N VAL A 35 5.32 11.61 6.30
CA VAL A 35 5.40 12.80 5.47
C VAL A 35 5.32 14.04 6.34
N GLU A 36 6.08 15.07 5.97
CA GLU A 36 6.04 16.40 6.54
C GLU A 36 5.79 17.42 5.43
N VAL A 37 4.89 18.39 5.70
CA VAL A 37 4.64 19.50 4.78
C VAL A 37 5.72 20.57 4.98
N LEU A 38 6.39 20.94 3.89
CA LEU A 38 7.47 21.92 3.87
C LEU A 38 6.96 23.33 3.58
N ASP A 39 7.64 24.34 4.11
CA ASP A 39 7.38 25.77 3.80
C ASP A 39 7.86 26.19 2.40
N ARG A 40 8.55 25.32 1.68
CA ARG A 40 9.09 25.56 0.33
C ARG A 40 8.58 24.52 -0.65
N PRO A 41 8.40 24.84 -1.94
CA PRO A 41 7.95 23.87 -2.94
C PRO A 41 9.02 22.79 -3.20
N GLY A 42 8.58 21.68 -3.81
CA GLY A 42 9.42 20.55 -4.19
C GLY A 42 9.27 19.34 -3.25
N VAL A 43 9.96 18.26 -3.57
CA VAL A 43 9.96 17.04 -2.77
C VAL A 43 11.35 16.72 -2.25
N MET A 44 11.39 16.14 -1.07
CA MET A 44 12.55 15.46 -0.49
C MET A 44 12.10 14.04 -0.13
N ILE A 45 12.93 13.05 -0.46
CA ILE A 45 12.59 11.64 -0.22
C ILE A 45 13.82 10.95 0.37
N ASP A 46 13.69 10.45 1.58
CA ASP A 46 14.68 9.65 2.27
C ASP A 46 14.14 8.23 2.43
N VAL A 47 14.84 7.25 1.87
CA VAL A 47 14.48 5.83 1.95
C VAL A 47 15.61 5.06 2.61
N THR A 48 15.24 4.19 3.54
CA THR A 48 16.16 3.25 4.18
C THR A 48 15.59 1.83 4.11
N GLY A 49 16.46 0.81 4.13
CA GLY A 49 16.08 -0.59 4.06
C GLY A 49 15.88 -1.08 2.63
N GLU A 50 14.84 -1.89 2.40
CA GLU A 50 14.60 -2.54 1.12
C GLU A 50 14.34 -1.53 0.00
N GLY A 51 15.09 -1.66 -1.09
CA GLY A 51 14.95 -0.80 -2.28
C GLY A 51 15.55 0.60 -2.16
N ALA A 52 16.24 0.95 -1.06
CA ALA A 52 16.78 2.30 -0.84
C ALA A 52 17.64 2.82 -2.02
N ASP A 53 18.43 1.94 -2.64
CA ASP A 53 19.29 2.30 -3.78
C ASP A 53 18.62 2.18 -5.16
N THR A 54 17.35 1.74 -5.22
CA THR A 54 16.69 1.38 -6.49
C THR A 54 15.39 2.11 -6.73
N VAL A 55 14.71 2.61 -5.70
CA VAL A 55 13.48 3.39 -5.86
C VAL A 55 13.79 4.83 -6.29
N PRO A 56 12.91 5.47 -7.07
CA PRO A 56 13.06 6.89 -7.38
C PRO A 56 13.04 7.76 -6.11
N HIS A 57 13.81 8.86 -6.12
CA HIS A 57 13.82 9.86 -5.04
C HIS A 57 13.19 11.20 -5.50
N ASP A 58 12.17 11.13 -6.35
CA ASP A 58 11.43 12.25 -6.93
C ASP A 58 9.92 12.00 -6.91
N GLU A 59 9.14 12.83 -7.59
CA GLU A 59 7.67 12.72 -7.69
C GLU A 59 7.20 11.36 -8.29
N SER A 60 8.06 10.60 -8.95
CA SER A 60 7.73 9.26 -9.47
C SER A 60 7.82 8.15 -8.44
N HIS A 61 8.32 8.44 -7.23
CA HIS A 61 8.28 7.48 -6.11
C HIS A 61 6.84 7.07 -5.81
N LEU A 62 6.54 5.77 -5.82
CA LEU A 62 5.15 5.28 -5.78
C LEU A 62 4.33 5.82 -4.61
N VAL A 63 4.92 5.87 -3.41
CA VAL A 63 4.26 6.48 -2.23
C VAL A 63 3.97 7.97 -2.47
N MET A 64 4.91 8.72 -3.07
CA MET A 64 4.74 10.14 -3.34
C MET A 64 3.66 10.37 -4.40
N ALA A 65 3.69 9.62 -5.49
CA ALA A 65 2.69 9.71 -6.56
C ALA A 65 1.27 9.42 -6.05
N THR A 66 1.11 8.37 -5.25
CA THR A 66 -0.20 8.01 -4.67
C THR A 66 -0.65 8.96 -3.55
N LEU A 67 0.29 9.51 -2.79
CA LEU A 67 0.02 10.60 -1.84
C LEU A 67 -0.53 11.83 -2.58
N ARG A 68 0.12 12.28 -3.67
CA ARG A 68 -0.36 13.40 -4.50
C ARG A 68 -1.75 13.15 -5.04
N GLN A 69 -1.97 11.97 -5.63
CA GLN A 69 -3.29 11.57 -6.13
C GLN A 69 -4.35 11.62 -5.02
N GLY A 70 -4.06 11.04 -3.86
CA GLY A 70 -4.95 11.05 -2.71
C GLY A 70 -5.27 12.46 -2.20
N LEU A 71 -4.28 13.37 -2.15
CA LEU A 71 -4.53 14.77 -1.77
C LEU A 71 -5.51 15.47 -2.72
N VAL A 72 -5.39 15.23 -4.03
CA VAL A 72 -6.32 15.76 -5.03
C VAL A 72 -7.72 15.19 -4.84
N GLU A 73 -7.86 13.88 -4.73
CA GLU A 73 -9.16 13.20 -4.57
C GLU A 73 -9.87 13.58 -3.27
N LEU A 74 -9.12 13.82 -2.19
CA LEU A 74 -9.66 14.26 -0.90
C LEU A 74 -9.90 15.78 -0.83
N GLY A 75 -9.59 16.52 -1.90
CA GLY A 75 -9.79 17.97 -1.96
C GLY A 75 -8.91 18.75 -1.00
N TYR A 76 -7.66 18.30 -0.81
CA TYR A 76 -6.68 19.04 0.01
C TYR A 76 -6.36 20.40 -0.64
N PRO A 77 -6.37 21.53 0.11
CA PRO A 77 -6.27 22.87 -0.48
C PRO A 77 -4.98 23.12 -1.26
N HIS A 78 -3.90 22.45 -0.89
CA HIS A 78 -2.56 22.66 -1.45
C HIS A 78 -1.92 21.33 -1.88
N PRO A 79 -2.48 20.62 -2.89
CA PRO A 79 -1.98 19.30 -3.28
C PRO A 79 -0.54 19.34 -3.81
N ASP A 80 -0.05 20.53 -4.27
CA ASP A 80 1.31 20.75 -4.76
C ASP A 80 2.26 21.32 -3.68
N ALA A 81 1.84 21.34 -2.41
CA ALA A 81 2.71 21.77 -1.31
C ALA A 81 4.04 20.99 -1.31
N GLY A 82 5.09 21.63 -0.82
CA GLY A 82 6.37 20.93 -0.63
C GLY A 82 6.22 19.81 0.39
N LEU A 83 6.81 18.65 0.12
CA LEU A 83 6.69 17.46 0.97
C LEU A 83 8.08 16.84 1.21
N HIS A 84 8.28 16.42 2.46
CA HIS A 84 9.40 15.56 2.83
C HIS A 84 8.85 14.18 3.22
N LEU A 85 9.19 13.17 2.45
CA LEU A 85 8.83 11.77 2.67
C LEU A 85 10.01 11.04 3.30
N THR A 86 9.78 10.35 4.40
CA THR A 86 10.75 9.43 4.99
C THR A 86 10.16 8.03 5.03
N ALA A 87 10.83 7.06 4.42
CA ALA A 87 10.39 5.67 4.35
C ALA A 87 11.44 4.74 4.97
N ILE A 88 10.98 3.83 5.82
CA ILE A 88 11.74 2.71 6.38
C ILE A 88 11.11 1.44 5.84
N ASN A 89 11.70 0.89 4.79
CA ASN A 89 11.17 -0.26 4.08
C ASN A 89 11.76 -1.56 4.62
N SER A 90 10.90 -2.45 5.05
CA SER A 90 11.25 -3.81 5.48
C SER A 90 10.70 -4.87 4.54
N ILE A 91 9.75 -4.49 3.65
CA ILE A 91 9.06 -5.41 2.74
C ILE A 91 9.90 -5.60 1.47
N PRO A 92 10.43 -6.82 1.20
CA PRO A 92 11.20 -7.10 0.01
C PRO A 92 10.42 -6.84 -1.28
N GLN A 93 11.02 -6.08 -2.19
CA GLN A 93 10.39 -5.71 -3.45
C GLN A 93 10.37 -6.85 -4.47
N SER A 94 9.31 -6.96 -5.27
CA SER A 94 9.15 -7.94 -6.36
C SER A 94 9.34 -9.41 -5.91
N ARG A 95 8.93 -9.75 -4.68
CA ARG A 95 9.04 -11.10 -4.10
C ARG A 95 7.71 -11.66 -3.62
N GLY A 96 6.57 -11.12 -4.13
CA GLY A 96 5.24 -11.61 -3.79
C GLY A 96 4.77 -11.23 -2.38
N LEU A 97 5.35 -10.18 -1.79
CA LEU A 97 5.03 -9.70 -0.43
C LEU A 97 4.22 -8.40 -0.41
N GLY A 98 3.60 -8.03 -1.53
CA GLY A 98 2.68 -6.89 -1.60
C GLY A 98 3.34 -5.52 -1.42
N SER A 99 4.65 -5.37 -1.71
CA SER A 99 5.36 -4.10 -1.53
C SER A 99 4.74 -2.95 -2.34
N SER A 100 4.24 -3.21 -3.58
CA SER A 100 3.52 -2.20 -4.37
C SER A 100 2.24 -1.74 -3.68
N ALA A 101 1.40 -2.68 -3.27
CA ALA A 101 0.16 -2.36 -2.55
C ALA A 101 0.44 -1.64 -1.22
N ALA A 102 1.48 -2.04 -0.48
CA ALA A 102 1.90 -1.36 0.73
C ALA A 102 2.30 0.10 0.45
N ALA A 103 3.01 0.37 -0.64
CA ALA A 103 3.38 1.72 -1.06
C ALA A 103 2.15 2.56 -1.46
N VAL A 104 1.23 1.99 -2.25
CA VAL A 104 -0.04 2.64 -2.63
C VAL A 104 -0.87 2.98 -1.39
N VAL A 105 -1.08 2.01 -0.51
CA VAL A 105 -1.84 2.20 0.74
C VAL A 105 -1.17 3.23 1.64
N SER A 106 0.16 3.23 1.74
CA SER A 106 0.92 4.23 2.52
C SER A 106 0.65 5.64 2.00
N GLY A 107 0.79 5.88 0.69
CA GLY A 107 0.57 7.19 0.09
C GLY A 107 -0.86 7.71 0.32
N LEU A 108 -1.86 6.86 0.09
CA LEU A 108 -3.26 7.23 0.30
C LEU A 108 -3.60 7.47 1.79
N ALA A 109 -3.05 6.68 2.71
CA ALA A 109 -3.26 6.87 4.14
C ALA A 109 -2.58 8.15 4.66
N LEU A 110 -1.39 8.50 4.15
CA LEU A 110 -0.74 9.77 4.41
C LEU A 110 -1.57 10.95 3.89
N ALA A 111 -2.12 10.84 2.68
CA ALA A 111 -3.03 11.84 2.11
C ALA A 111 -4.27 12.05 2.98
N TRP A 112 -4.85 10.96 3.47
CA TRP A 112 -5.98 11.03 4.41
C TRP A 112 -5.61 11.80 5.66
N GLY A 113 -4.48 11.45 6.30
CA GLY A 113 -4.03 12.12 7.53
C GLY A 113 -3.81 13.62 7.35
N LEU A 114 -3.24 14.05 6.21
CA LEU A 114 -3.06 15.47 5.89
C LEU A 114 -4.38 16.18 5.56
N ALA A 115 -5.25 15.55 4.77
CA ALA A 115 -6.51 16.15 4.33
C ALA A 115 -7.61 16.14 5.40
N ARG A 116 -7.54 15.22 6.37
CA ARG A 116 -8.57 14.99 7.40
C ARG A 116 -7.95 14.89 8.80
N PRO A 117 -7.17 15.89 9.26
CA PRO A 117 -6.53 15.83 10.56
C PRO A 117 -7.56 15.67 11.69
N GLY A 118 -7.31 14.71 12.57
CA GLY A 118 -8.20 14.42 13.70
C GLY A 118 -9.42 13.53 13.37
N PHE A 119 -9.65 13.19 12.11
CA PHE A 119 -10.69 12.24 11.74
C PHE A 119 -10.12 10.83 11.62
N PRO A 120 -10.88 9.80 12.03
CA PRO A 120 -10.46 8.41 11.85
C PRO A 120 -10.33 8.08 10.36
N LEU A 121 -9.41 7.19 10.04
CA LEU A 121 -9.22 6.69 8.67
C LEU A 121 -10.47 5.93 8.21
N ASP A 122 -11.07 6.38 7.11
CA ASP A 122 -12.11 5.62 6.42
C ASP A 122 -11.47 4.50 5.58
N ARG A 123 -11.43 3.30 6.16
CA ARG A 123 -10.80 2.14 5.53
C ARG A 123 -11.53 1.68 4.28
N SER A 124 -12.84 1.90 4.18
CA SER A 124 -13.61 1.53 3.00
C SER A 124 -13.30 2.46 1.82
N ALA A 125 -13.26 3.78 2.07
CA ALA A 125 -12.84 4.75 1.06
C ALA A 125 -11.39 4.49 0.63
N LEU A 126 -10.48 4.24 1.58
CA LEU A 126 -9.09 3.94 1.28
C LEU A 126 -8.94 2.68 0.42
N LEU A 127 -9.72 1.63 0.72
CA LEU A 127 -9.71 0.39 -0.05
C LEU A 127 -10.22 0.60 -1.48
N ALA A 128 -11.27 1.38 -1.67
CA ALA A 128 -11.79 1.71 -3.00
C ALA A 128 -10.73 2.46 -3.84
N MET A 129 -10.08 3.47 -3.26
CA MET A 129 -9.00 4.22 -3.93
C MET A 129 -7.81 3.32 -4.28
N ALA A 130 -7.38 2.49 -3.34
CA ALA A 130 -6.24 1.58 -3.57
C ALA A 130 -6.54 0.53 -4.65
N ALA A 131 -7.75 -0.05 -4.63
CA ALA A 131 -8.17 -1.02 -5.64
C ALA A 131 -8.30 -0.40 -7.04
N ALA A 132 -8.73 0.86 -7.14
CA ALA A 132 -8.77 1.58 -8.41
C ALA A 132 -7.36 1.80 -9.02
N ILE A 133 -6.35 2.00 -8.18
CA ILE A 133 -4.95 2.16 -8.61
C ILE A 133 -4.32 0.82 -8.99
N GLU A 134 -4.48 -0.20 -8.14
CA GLU A 134 -3.86 -1.52 -8.34
C GLU A 134 -4.59 -2.38 -9.38
N GLY A 135 -5.88 -2.11 -9.65
CA GLY A 135 -6.74 -2.91 -10.55
C GLY A 135 -7.30 -4.18 -9.92
N HIS A 136 -6.88 -4.53 -8.72
CA HIS A 136 -7.35 -5.69 -7.94
C HIS A 136 -7.19 -5.44 -6.44
N PRO A 137 -8.12 -5.93 -5.59
CA PRO A 137 -8.15 -5.60 -4.16
C PRO A 137 -7.38 -6.60 -3.27
N ASP A 138 -6.85 -7.68 -3.81
CA ASP A 138 -6.35 -8.85 -3.07
C ASP A 138 -5.18 -8.56 -2.12
N ASN A 139 -4.30 -7.61 -2.46
CA ASN A 139 -3.23 -7.12 -1.60
C ASN A 139 -3.67 -5.88 -0.79
N ALA A 140 -4.42 -4.96 -1.38
CA ALA A 140 -4.87 -3.75 -0.70
C ALA A 140 -5.81 -4.06 0.48
N ALA A 141 -6.73 -5.01 0.32
CA ALA A 141 -7.68 -5.37 1.38
C ALA A 141 -6.98 -5.85 2.67
N PRO A 142 -6.09 -6.85 2.66
CA PRO A 142 -5.39 -7.24 3.89
C PRO A 142 -4.42 -6.17 4.38
N ALA A 143 -3.80 -5.35 3.52
CA ALA A 143 -2.94 -4.26 3.94
C ALA A 143 -3.69 -3.20 4.76
N ILE A 144 -4.95 -2.92 4.44
CA ILE A 144 -5.78 -1.91 5.09
C ILE A 144 -6.58 -2.50 6.27
N LEU A 145 -7.15 -3.68 6.08
CA LEU A 145 -8.11 -4.28 7.02
C LEU A 145 -7.44 -5.26 8.00
N GLY A 146 -6.28 -5.78 7.63
CA GLY A 146 -5.57 -6.81 8.39
C GLY A 146 -6.13 -8.23 8.18
N GLY A 147 -5.44 -9.21 8.74
CA GLY A 147 -5.86 -10.62 8.72
C GLY A 147 -5.95 -11.22 7.32
N ALA A 148 -6.79 -12.23 7.16
CA ALA A 148 -7.11 -12.83 5.88
C ALA A 148 -8.40 -12.20 5.31
N GLN A 149 -8.35 -11.81 4.04
CA GLN A 149 -9.46 -11.13 3.36
C GLN A 149 -9.82 -11.86 2.07
N LEU A 150 -11.10 -12.02 1.83
CA LEU A 150 -11.66 -12.27 0.51
C LEU A 150 -12.19 -10.94 -0.01
N ALA A 151 -11.65 -10.43 -1.11
CA ALA A 151 -12.07 -9.16 -1.69
C ALA A 151 -12.20 -9.26 -3.20
N TRP A 152 -13.19 -8.57 -3.79
CA TRP A 152 -13.45 -8.61 -5.22
C TRP A 152 -14.05 -7.30 -5.72
N LEU A 153 -13.96 -7.08 -7.01
CA LEU A 153 -14.61 -5.97 -7.70
C LEU A 153 -15.96 -6.39 -8.26
N ASP A 154 -16.96 -5.54 -8.08
CA ASP A 154 -18.26 -5.61 -8.77
C ASP A 154 -18.49 -4.27 -9.47
N GLY A 155 -18.11 -4.21 -10.74
CA GLY A 155 -17.92 -2.94 -11.44
C GLY A 155 -16.81 -2.12 -10.77
N GLU A 156 -17.13 -0.90 -10.34
CA GLU A 156 -16.22 -0.02 -9.60
C GLU A 156 -16.26 -0.24 -8.07
N ALA A 157 -17.24 -1.00 -7.59
CA ALA A 157 -17.41 -1.25 -6.17
C ALA A 157 -16.45 -2.33 -5.66
N VAL A 158 -15.78 -2.07 -4.56
CA VAL A 158 -14.95 -3.06 -3.87
C VAL A 158 -15.76 -3.70 -2.75
N ASN A 159 -15.88 -5.01 -2.80
CA ASN A 159 -16.49 -5.81 -1.76
C ASN A 159 -15.43 -6.62 -1.03
N HIS A 160 -15.63 -6.88 0.26
CA HIS A 160 -14.72 -7.71 1.04
C HIS A 160 -15.42 -8.46 2.16
N ILE A 161 -14.82 -9.58 2.57
CA ILE A 161 -15.22 -10.38 3.73
C ILE A 161 -13.95 -10.79 4.47
N GLY A 162 -13.88 -10.47 5.76
CA GLY A 162 -12.81 -10.98 6.63
C GLY A 162 -12.96 -12.50 6.84
N LEU A 163 -11.88 -13.23 6.57
CA LEU A 163 -11.85 -14.68 6.75
C LEU A 163 -11.33 -15.03 8.14
N THR A 164 -12.08 -15.88 8.86
CA THR A 164 -11.63 -16.42 10.14
C THR A 164 -10.63 -17.55 9.90
N VAL A 165 -9.38 -17.32 10.29
CA VAL A 165 -8.33 -18.35 10.25
C VAL A 165 -8.33 -19.12 11.57
N ASN A 166 -8.33 -20.45 11.49
CA ASN A 166 -8.22 -21.28 12.69
C ASN A 166 -6.88 -21.02 13.39
N PRO A 167 -6.86 -20.77 14.72
CA PRO A 167 -5.64 -20.45 15.47
C PRO A 167 -4.55 -21.53 15.43
N SER A 168 -4.91 -22.78 15.07
CA SER A 168 -3.93 -23.87 14.91
C SER A 168 -3.15 -23.80 13.58
N ILE A 169 -3.58 -22.96 12.64
CA ILE A 169 -2.89 -22.79 11.36
C ILE A 169 -1.69 -21.87 11.56
N VAL A 170 -0.52 -22.35 11.16
CA VAL A 170 0.73 -21.58 11.16
C VAL A 170 1.12 -21.29 9.72
N PHE A 171 1.20 -20.03 9.38
CA PHE A 171 1.72 -19.60 8.08
C PHE A 171 3.26 -19.61 8.09
N ARG A 172 3.83 -20.12 7.01
CA ARG A 172 5.26 -20.04 6.75
C ARG A 172 5.47 -19.38 5.41
N VAL A 173 6.22 -18.29 5.41
CA VAL A 173 6.52 -17.49 4.22
C VAL A 173 7.95 -17.81 3.78
N TYR A 174 8.09 -18.19 2.51
CA TYR A 174 9.38 -18.37 1.88
C TYR A 174 9.62 -17.23 0.91
N VAL A 175 10.64 -16.44 1.16
CA VAL A 175 11.00 -15.29 0.32
C VAL A 175 12.10 -15.72 -0.63
N PRO A 176 11.83 -15.82 -1.94
CA PRO A 176 12.87 -16.24 -2.89
C PRO A 176 13.92 -15.14 -3.08
N ASP A 177 15.16 -15.53 -3.35
CA ASP A 177 16.22 -14.58 -3.71
C ASP A 177 16.00 -13.96 -5.09
N ARG A 178 15.26 -14.68 -5.95
CA ARG A 178 14.95 -14.23 -7.32
C ARG A 178 13.81 -13.22 -7.34
N LEU A 179 14.01 -12.11 -8.06
CA LEU A 179 12.97 -11.13 -8.34
C LEU A 179 11.97 -11.70 -9.36
N VAL A 180 10.68 -11.62 -9.05
CA VAL A 180 9.60 -12.03 -9.95
C VAL A 180 8.58 -10.88 -10.01
N PRO A 181 8.69 -9.99 -11.02
CA PRO A 181 7.67 -8.97 -11.24
C PRO A 181 6.29 -9.60 -11.49
N THR A 182 5.25 -9.05 -10.87
CA THR A 182 3.86 -9.56 -10.97
C THR A 182 3.39 -9.69 -12.41
N ALA A 183 3.72 -8.73 -13.27
CA ALA A 183 3.38 -8.76 -14.69
C ALA A 183 3.97 -9.97 -15.41
N LEU A 184 5.20 -10.38 -15.06
CA LEU A 184 5.83 -11.57 -15.63
C LEU A 184 5.18 -12.85 -15.10
N ALA A 185 4.83 -12.89 -13.82
CA ALA A 185 4.16 -14.04 -13.22
C ALA A 185 2.80 -14.30 -13.88
N ARG A 186 2.04 -13.24 -14.20
CA ARG A 186 0.74 -13.34 -14.88
C ARG A 186 0.84 -13.92 -16.30
N GLN A 187 1.94 -13.65 -17.02
CA GLN A 187 2.12 -14.14 -18.41
C GLN A 187 2.34 -15.65 -18.53
N VAL A 188 2.72 -16.33 -17.45
CA VAL A 188 2.97 -17.78 -17.46
C VAL A 188 1.79 -18.61 -16.93
N LEU A 189 0.70 -17.94 -16.53
CA LEU A 189 -0.52 -18.64 -16.14
C LEU A 189 -1.30 -19.10 -17.39
N PRO A 190 -1.91 -20.29 -17.36
CA PRO A 190 -2.78 -20.73 -18.43
C PRO A 190 -4.03 -19.84 -18.56
N GLU A 191 -4.56 -19.71 -19.78
CA GLU A 191 -5.83 -19.04 -20.06
C GLU A 191 -7.03 -19.80 -19.47
#